data_80faaa9137980abdfdafbecb80398d1e
#
_entry.id   80faaa9137980abdfdafbecb80398d1e
#
_cell.length_a   1.000
_cell.length_b   1.000
_cell.length_c   1.000
_cell.angle_alpha   90.00
_cell.angle_beta   90.00
_cell.angle_gamma   90.00
#
_symmetry.space_group_name_H-M   'P 1'
#
loop_
_entity.id
_entity.type
_entity.pdbx_description
1 polymer ?
#
loop_
_entity_poly.entity_id
_entity_poly.type
_entity_poly.pdbx_seq_one_letter_code
_entity_poly.pdbx_strand_id
1 'polypeptide(L)'
;MNKRLSTRYYSKQQENGIAKAIGGKTTPNSGARPYQKGDVSTPGHGEDSWLFEAKTCMQSKQSFAIKKQWLETIKEEAFQAGKMNYALVFNFGPNQPNYYILSEEKFKQLIGNE
;
A
#
# COMPACT_ATOMS: atom_id res chain seq x y z
N MET A 1 -32.22 0.74 7.74
CA MET A 1 -31.72 -0.41 7.01
C MET A 1 -30.22 -0.25 6.72
N ASN A 2 -29.46 -1.22 7.13
CA ASN A 2 -28.01 -1.15 6.94
C ASN A 2 -27.63 -1.65 5.56
N LYS A 3 -27.05 -0.74 4.80
CA LYS A 3 -26.52 -1.09 3.49
C LYS A 3 -25.10 -1.61 3.66
N ARG A 4 -24.85 -2.83 3.21
CA ARG A 4 -23.51 -3.38 3.25
C ARG A 4 -22.64 -2.64 2.23
N LEU A 5 -21.54 -2.03 2.69
CA LEU A 5 -20.62 -1.37 1.81
C LEU A 5 -19.73 -2.40 1.13
N SER A 6 -19.36 -2.14 -0.13
CA SER A 6 -18.58 -3.07 -0.92
C SER A 6 -17.10 -3.05 -0.52
N THR A 7 -16.38 -4.13 -0.88
CA THR A 7 -14.94 -4.19 -0.73
C THR A 7 -14.26 -3.00 -1.41
N ARG A 8 -14.77 -2.63 -2.58
CA ARG A 8 -14.23 -1.50 -3.34
C ARG A 8 -14.32 -0.20 -2.56
N TYR A 9 -15.42 0.00 -1.83
CA TYR A 9 -15.58 1.21 -1.01
C TYR A 9 -14.47 1.28 0.05
N TYR A 10 -14.26 0.19 0.78
CA TYR A 10 -13.25 0.17 1.84
C TYR A 10 -11.84 0.26 1.29
N SER A 11 -11.58 -0.39 0.16
CA SER A 11 -10.28 -0.31 -0.50
C SER A 11 -9.97 1.12 -0.91
N LYS A 12 -10.94 1.79 -1.52
CA LYS A 12 -10.75 3.16 -1.97
C LYS A 12 -10.55 4.11 -0.80
N GLN A 13 -11.29 3.91 0.27
CA GLN A 13 -11.14 4.71 1.48
C GLN A 13 -9.73 4.56 2.06
N GLN A 14 -9.23 3.34 2.12
CA GLN A 14 -7.88 3.07 2.61
C GLN A 14 -6.83 3.70 1.70
N GLU A 15 -6.97 3.52 0.38
CA GLU A 15 -6.03 4.06 -0.59
C GLU A 15 -5.98 5.57 -0.54
N ASN A 16 -7.13 6.23 -0.44
CA ASN A 16 -7.18 7.68 -0.32
C ASN A 16 -6.52 8.16 0.97
N GLY A 17 -6.71 7.43 2.06
CA GLY A 17 -6.06 7.75 3.33
C GLY A 17 -4.55 7.63 3.26
N ILE A 18 -4.05 6.58 2.60
CA ILE A 18 -2.61 6.41 2.39
C ILE A 18 -2.07 7.55 1.54
N ALA A 19 -2.72 7.85 0.41
CA ALA A 19 -2.27 8.91 -0.49
C ALA A 19 -2.18 10.25 0.24
N LYS A 20 -3.17 10.56 1.07
CA LYS A 20 -3.17 11.79 1.85
C LYS A 20 -2.04 11.82 2.87
N ALA A 21 -1.80 10.69 3.55
CA ALA A 21 -0.79 10.61 4.61
C ALA A 21 0.63 10.77 4.08
N ILE A 22 0.91 10.24 2.89
CA ILE A 22 2.26 10.21 2.34
C ILE A 22 2.49 11.19 1.20
N GLY A 23 1.48 11.97 0.82
CA GLY A 23 1.60 12.89 -0.30
C GLY A 23 1.67 12.20 -1.66
N GLY A 24 1.01 11.05 -1.77
CA GLY A 24 0.99 10.29 -3.00
C GLY A 24 -0.32 10.39 -3.77
N LYS A 25 -0.45 9.56 -4.79
CA LYS A 25 -1.64 9.49 -5.61
C LYS A 25 -2.12 8.03 -5.73
N THR A 26 -3.44 7.86 -5.75
CA THR A 26 -4.01 6.54 -6.00
C THR A 26 -3.86 6.19 -7.49
N THR A 27 -3.70 4.90 -7.77
CA THR A 27 -3.62 4.41 -9.13
C THR A 27 -5.04 4.28 -9.69
N PRO A 28 -5.36 4.99 -10.77
CA PRO A 28 -6.69 4.86 -11.39
C PRO A 28 -6.95 3.42 -11.83
N ASN A 29 -8.11 2.88 -11.47
CA ASN A 29 -8.49 1.51 -11.81
C ASN A 29 -7.41 0.50 -11.42
N SER A 30 -6.95 0.60 -10.19
CA SER A 30 -5.94 -0.30 -9.65
C SER A 30 -6.27 -1.76 -9.96
N GLY A 31 -5.30 -2.48 -10.55
CA GLY A 31 -5.49 -3.87 -10.93
C GLY A 31 -6.19 -4.09 -12.26
N ALA A 32 -6.77 -3.05 -12.86
CA ALA A 32 -7.50 -3.17 -14.13
C ALA A 32 -6.59 -3.07 -15.36
N ARG A 33 -5.42 -2.47 -15.19
CA ARG A 33 -4.47 -2.27 -16.29
C ARG A 33 -3.11 -2.86 -15.96
N PRO A 34 -2.53 -3.63 -16.88
CA PRO A 34 -1.27 -4.34 -16.58
C PRO A 34 -0.08 -3.41 -16.36
N TYR A 35 -0.12 -2.21 -16.92
CA TYR A 35 0.99 -1.27 -16.75
C TYR A 35 0.84 -0.34 -15.54
N GLN A 36 -0.29 -0.39 -14.86
CA GLN A 36 -0.51 0.40 -13.65
C GLN A 36 -0.43 -0.54 -12.45
N LYS A 37 0.70 -0.46 -11.74
CA LYS A 37 1.01 -1.37 -10.65
C LYS A 37 0.88 -0.68 -9.31
N GLY A 38 0.52 -1.45 -8.30
CA GLY A 38 0.33 -0.94 -6.94
C GLY A 38 -0.94 -0.12 -6.79
N ASP A 39 -1.23 0.32 -5.59
CA ASP A 39 -2.45 1.06 -5.27
C ASP A 39 -2.21 2.55 -5.07
N VAL A 40 -1.07 2.92 -4.50
CA VAL A 40 -0.71 4.31 -4.22
C VAL A 40 0.75 4.49 -4.58
N SER A 41 1.10 5.61 -5.18
CA SER A 41 2.48 5.91 -5.52
C SER A 41 2.81 7.36 -5.22
N THR A 42 4.10 7.61 -4.92
CA THR A 42 4.61 8.97 -4.86
C THR A 42 5.11 9.37 -6.25
N PRO A 43 5.20 10.68 -6.53
CA PRO A 43 5.69 11.13 -7.83
C PRO A 43 7.15 10.75 -8.09
N GLY A 44 7.51 10.66 -9.36
CA GLY A 44 8.90 10.51 -9.78
C GLY A 44 9.46 9.11 -9.66
N HIS A 45 10.77 9.02 -9.87
CA HIS A 45 11.50 7.76 -9.88
C HIS A 45 12.81 7.83 -9.08
N GLY A 46 12.99 8.87 -8.27
CA GLY A 46 14.19 9.07 -7.48
C GLY A 46 14.19 8.26 -6.19
N GLU A 47 15.19 8.51 -5.34
CA GLU A 47 15.38 7.76 -4.11
C GLU A 47 14.19 7.83 -3.16
N ASP A 48 13.38 8.88 -3.26
CA ASP A 48 12.21 9.06 -2.41
C ASP A 48 10.93 8.59 -3.08
N SER A 49 11.04 7.86 -4.20
CA SER A 49 9.85 7.34 -4.88
C SER A 49 9.40 6.02 -4.27
N TRP A 50 8.10 5.87 -4.11
CA TRP A 50 7.50 4.73 -3.43
C TRP A 50 6.32 4.18 -4.20
N LEU A 51 6.13 2.87 -4.07
CA LEU A 51 4.91 2.20 -4.50
C LEU A 51 4.35 1.44 -3.30
N PHE A 52 3.06 1.59 -3.07
CA PHE A 52 2.39 0.98 -1.92
C PHE A 52 1.29 0.05 -2.39
N GLU A 53 1.18 -1.09 -1.72
CA GLU A 53 0.09 -2.03 -1.93
C GLU A 53 -0.76 -2.04 -0.68
N ALA A 54 -2.05 -1.71 -0.81
CA ALA A 54 -2.98 -1.67 0.31
C ALA A 54 -3.72 -2.99 0.44
N LYS A 55 -3.74 -3.53 1.65
CA LYS A 55 -4.53 -4.71 1.97
C LYS A 55 -5.65 -4.27 2.90
N THR A 56 -6.88 -4.46 2.43
CA THR A 56 -8.06 -3.94 3.09
C THR A 56 -8.69 -4.98 4.00
N CYS A 57 -9.04 -4.55 5.20
CA CYS A 57 -9.80 -5.35 6.14
C CYS A 57 -11.19 -4.74 6.28
N MET A 58 -12.22 -5.53 5.97
CA MET A 58 -13.59 -5.02 5.94
C MET A 58 -14.29 -5.07 7.29
N GLN A 59 -13.72 -5.79 8.24
CA GLN A 59 -14.26 -5.93 9.60
C GLN A 59 -13.14 -5.75 10.60
N SER A 60 -13.48 -5.30 11.81
CA SER A 60 -12.51 -5.22 12.89
C SER A 60 -11.97 -6.60 13.22
N LYS A 61 -10.66 -6.73 13.29
CA LYS A 61 -9.98 -7.99 13.58
C LYS A 61 -8.87 -7.78 14.59
N GLN A 62 -8.53 -8.83 15.31
CA GLN A 62 -7.44 -8.80 16.28
C GLN A 62 -6.12 -9.28 15.66
N SER A 63 -6.17 -9.86 14.47
CA SER A 63 -4.98 -10.34 13.78
C SER A 63 -5.15 -10.17 12.28
N PHE A 64 -4.01 -10.09 11.58
CA PHE A 64 -4.00 -9.93 10.13
C PHE A 64 -2.83 -10.74 9.58
N ALA A 65 -3.12 -11.73 8.73
CA ALA A 65 -2.11 -12.57 8.14
C ALA A 65 -1.46 -11.89 6.94
N ILE A 66 -0.14 -11.89 6.92
CA ILE A 66 0.64 -11.31 5.82
C ILE A 66 1.19 -12.46 4.97
N LYS A 67 0.88 -12.45 3.69
CA LYS A 67 1.41 -13.45 2.77
C LYS A 67 2.74 -12.95 2.19
N LYS A 68 3.75 -13.83 2.24
CA LYS A 68 5.06 -13.49 1.68
C LYS A 68 4.95 -13.06 0.21
N GLN A 69 4.05 -13.70 -0.52
CA GLN A 69 3.86 -13.40 -1.94
C GLN A 69 3.46 -11.96 -2.17
N TRP A 70 2.72 -11.35 -1.25
CA TRP A 70 2.34 -9.95 -1.38
C TRP A 70 3.56 -9.04 -1.39
N LEU A 71 4.52 -9.34 -0.52
CA LEU A 71 5.76 -8.55 -0.43
C LEU A 71 6.61 -8.73 -1.68
N GLU A 72 6.68 -9.96 -2.19
CA GLU A 72 7.41 -10.23 -3.42
C GLU A 72 6.78 -9.52 -4.61
N THR A 73 5.46 -9.53 -4.67
CA THR A 73 4.74 -8.91 -5.77
C THR A 73 4.90 -7.39 -5.78
N ILE A 74 4.75 -6.73 -4.62
CA ILE A 74 4.89 -5.28 -4.59
C ILE A 74 6.32 -4.84 -4.89
N LYS A 75 7.31 -5.62 -4.46
CA LYS A 75 8.71 -5.37 -4.79
C LYS A 75 8.92 -5.39 -6.29
N GLU A 76 8.40 -6.42 -6.97
CA GLU A 76 8.53 -6.55 -8.41
C GLU A 76 7.78 -5.44 -9.15
N GLU A 77 6.58 -5.11 -8.70
CA GLU A 77 5.80 -4.04 -9.32
C GLU A 77 6.49 -2.70 -9.18
N ALA A 78 7.10 -2.44 -8.02
CA ALA A 78 7.86 -1.20 -7.81
C ALA A 78 9.03 -1.12 -8.80
N PHE A 79 9.76 -2.22 -8.96
CA PHE A 79 10.86 -2.28 -9.92
C PHE A 79 10.36 -1.96 -11.34
N GLN A 80 9.26 -2.60 -11.74
CA GLN A 80 8.72 -2.38 -13.08
C GLN A 80 8.19 -0.96 -13.28
N ALA A 81 7.67 -0.35 -12.23
CA ALA A 81 7.15 1.01 -12.28
C ALA A 81 8.24 2.08 -12.13
N GLY A 82 9.49 1.68 -11.95
CA GLY A 82 10.59 2.60 -11.77
C GLY A 82 10.59 3.29 -10.42
N LYS A 83 9.97 2.67 -9.41
CA LYS A 83 9.97 3.21 -8.05
C LYS A 83 11.09 2.57 -7.25
N MET A 84 11.79 3.38 -6.49
CA MET A 84 12.96 2.92 -5.74
C MET A 84 12.60 2.20 -4.45
N ASN A 85 11.39 2.42 -3.94
CA ASN A 85 10.97 1.86 -2.67
C ASN A 85 9.58 1.27 -2.77
N TYR A 86 9.27 0.35 -1.86
CA TYR A 86 7.95 -0.26 -1.80
C TYR A 86 7.57 -0.53 -0.35
N ALA A 87 6.27 -0.63 -0.10
CA ALA A 87 5.75 -1.04 1.20
C ALA A 87 4.38 -1.67 1.04
N LEU A 88 4.06 -2.57 1.95
CA LEU A 88 2.73 -3.14 2.08
C LEU A 88 2.04 -2.38 3.20
N VAL A 89 0.77 -2.03 3.00
CA VAL A 89 0.00 -1.27 3.99
C VAL A 89 -1.23 -2.07 4.38
N PHE A 90 -1.50 -2.19 5.67
CA PHE A 90 -2.68 -2.89 6.15
C PHE A 90 -3.24 -2.20 7.39
N ASN A 91 -4.47 -2.55 7.76
CA ASN A 91 -5.07 -2.13 9.00
C ASN A 91 -5.90 -3.27 9.57
N PHE A 92 -6.42 -3.10 10.77
CA PHE A 92 -7.21 -4.12 11.45
C PHE A 92 -8.71 -3.90 11.32
N GLY A 93 -9.13 -3.10 10.36
CA GLY A 93 -10.53 -2.86 10.10
C GLY A 93 -10.79 -1.44 9.61
N PRO A 94 -12.05 -1.15 9.21
CA PRO A 94 -12.42 0.19 8.77
C PRO A 94 -12.15 1.25 9.83
N ASN A 95 -11.62 2.39 9.42
CA ASN A 95 -11.32 3.53 10.29
C ASN A 95 -10.25 3.23 11.34
N GLN A 96 -9.49 2.14 11.17
CA GLN A 96 -8.36 1.81 12.03
C GLN A 96 -7.08 2.38 11.44
N PRO A 97 -6.05 2.64 12.26
CA PRO A 97 -4.78 3.14 11.73
C PRO A 97 -4.15 2.18 10.73
N ASN A 98 -3.49 2.74 9.73
CA ASN A 98 -2.71 1.94 8.79
C ASN A 98 -1.34 1.65 9.37
N TYR A 99 -0.83 0.46 9.07
CA TYR A 99 0.52 0.04 9.42
C TYR A 99 1.26 -0.28 8.13
N TYR A 100 2.55 0.06 8.10
CA TYR A 100 3.38 -0.09 6.91
C TYR A 100 4.44 -1.14 7.16
N ILE A 101 4.60 -2.07 6.22
CA ILE A 101 5.60 -3.13 6.30
C ILE A 101 6.70 -2.79 5.31
N LEU A 102 7.92 -2.65 5.81
CA LEU A 102 9.11 -2.35 5.03
C LEU A 102 10.10 -3.50 5.15
N SER A 103 11.03 -3.60 4.18
CA SER A 103 12.16 -4.50 4.34
C SER A 103 13.10 -3.98 5.43
N GLU A 104 13.85 -4.87 6.05
CA GLU A 104 14.85 -4.46 7.03
C GLU A 104 15.86 -3.50 6.41
N GLU A 105 16.27 -3.77 5.18
CA GLU A 105 17.22 -2.92 4.48
C GLU A 105 16.71 -1.48 4.39
N LYS A 106 15.43 -1.30 4.00
CA LYS A 106 14.87 0.03 3.88
C LYS A 106 14.70 0.69 5.24
N PHE A 107 14.25 -0.07 6.23
CA PHE A 107 14.10 0.46 7.57
C PHE A 107 15.42 0.99 8.11
N LYS A 108 16.51 0.25 7.90
CA LYS A 108 17.85 0.69 8.34
C LYS A 108 18.26 2.00 7.67
N GLN A 109 17.97 2.14 6.38
CA GLN A 109 18.25 3.38 5.67
C GLN A 109 17.48 4.56 6.27
N LEU A 110 16.22 4.34 6.60
CA LEU A 110 15.37 5.41 7.14
C LEU A 110 15.83 5.87 8.52
N ILE A 111 16.37 4.99 9.33
CA ILE A 111 16.88 5.35 10.65
C ILE A 111 18.36 5.75 10.62
N GLY A 112 18.97 5.78 9.42
CA GLY A 112 20.35 6.20 9.27
C GLY A 112 21.39 5.18 9.71
N ASN A 113 21.01 3.92 9.81
CA ASN A 113 21.91 2.83 10.24
C ASN A 113 22.20 1.88 9.09
N GLU A 114 22.87 2.36 8.10
CA GLU A 114 23.24 1.56 6.93
C GLU A 114 24.36 0.58 7.20
#